data_0a9f4be8761dff3ee62afca234a614d7
#
_entry.id   0a9f4be8761dff3ee62afca234a614d7
#
_cell.length_a   1.000
_cell.length_b   1.000
_cell.length_c   1.000
_cell.angle_alpha   90.00
_cell.angle_beta   90.00
_cell.angle_gamma   90.00
#
_symmetry.space_group_name_H-M   'P 1'
#
loop_
_entity.id
_entity.type
_entity.pdbx_description
1 polymer ?
#
loop_
_entity_poly.entity_id
_entity_poly.type
_entity_poly.pdbx_seq_one_letter_code
_entity_poly.pdbx_strand_id
1 'polypeptide(L)'
;DDSLKPQTIESIAHAKAANVPIIVAINKIDLPNVDPDKVRQDLLTQEIIVEKLSGDVLDVEVSALKKINLDKLKEAIILQSDILNLKANPNRVARGSIIESKLEKGRGSVATVLVQKGTLKVSDIFVSGSEWGKVKALIDDNGKNIKEALPSTPVEVLGFDANPLAGDDFIVVETESVARKIAEYRFKKLQIQKNKVVKSNVEEMF
;
A
#
# COMPACT_ATOMS: atom_id res chain seq x y z
N ASP A 1 18.69 -15.01 9.22
CA ASP A 1 20.06 -15.47 9.03
C ASP A 1 20.98 -14.39 8.48
N ASP A 2 20.51 -13.63 7.55
CA ASP A 2 21.20 -12.46 6.99
C ASP A 2 20.70 -11.21 7.72
N SER A 3 21.60 -10.32 8.09
CA SER A 3 21.25 -9.06 8.72
C SER A 3 20.60 -8.05 7.74
N LEU A 4 20.80 -6.76 7.91
CA LEU A 4 20.18 -5.76 7.04
C LEU A 4 20.74 -5.82 5.62
N LYS A 5 19.88 -6.05 4.65
CA LYS A 5 20.19 -6.00 3.22
C LYS A 5 19.85 -4.61 2.65
N PRO A 6 20.39 -4.23 1.48
CA PRO A 6 20.09 -2.94 0.88
C PRO A 6 18.60 -2.65 0.73
N GLN A 7 17.79 -3.65 0.37
CA GLN A 7 16.33 -3.52 0.28
C GLN A 7 15.67 -3.21 1.62
N THR A 8 16.19 -3.76 2.74
CA THR A 8 15.69 -3.46 4.08
C THR A 8 15.99 -2.02 4.45
N ILE A 9 17.20 -1.54 4.15
CA ILE A 9 17.62 -0.15 4.40
C ILE A 9 16.74 0.82 3.59
N GLU A 10 16.50 0.52 2.33
CA GLU A 10 15.61 1.32 1.48
C GLU A 10 14.17 1.35 2.03
N SER A 11 13.65 0.19 2.46
CA SER A 11 12.32 0.12 3.08
C SER A 11 12.21 0.95 4.36
N ILE A 12 13.25 0.94 5.21
CA ILE A 12 13.33 1.79 6.41
C ILE A 12 13.32 3.27 6.02
N ALA A 13 14.12 3.65 5.02
CA ALA A 13 14.18 5.03 4.54
C ALA A 13 12.81 5.51 4.01
N HIS A 14 12.10 4.67 3.24
CA HIS A 14 10.75 4.97 2.76
C HIS A 14 9.74 5.11 3.92
N ALA A 15 9.78 4.21 4.90
CA ALA A 15 8.89 4.26 6.06
C ALA A 15 9.12 5.53 6.89
N LYS A 16 10.38 5.90 7.13
CA LYS A 16 10.74 7.16 7.80
C LYS A 16 10.29 8.39 7.01
N ALA A 17 10.52 8.42 5.70
CA ALA A 17 10.08 9.51 4.84
C ALA A 17 8.55 9.67 4.82
N ALA A 18 7.82 8.57 4.89
CA ALA A 18 6.36 8.55 4.99
C ALA A 18 5.83 8.81 6.41
N ASN A 19 6.72 8.89 7.41
CA ASN A 19 6.40 9.05 8.83
C ASN A 19 5.36 8.02 9.32
N VAL A 20 5.55 6.75 8.92
CA VAL A 20 4.71 5.63 9.35
C VAL A 20 5.42 4.82 10.44
N PRO A 21 4.70 4.26 11.43
CA PRO A 21 5.29 3.41 12.46
C PRO A 21 5.86 2.13 11.85
N ILE A 22 6.95 1.66 12.44
CA ILE A 22 7.67 0.47 12.01
C ILE A 22 7.53 -0.60 13.09
N ILE A 23 7.27 -1.85 12.67
CA ILE A 23 7.38 -3.06 13.49
C ILE A 23 8.41 -3.96 12.83
N VAL A 24 9.35 -4.50 13.60
CA VAL A 24 10.41 -5.36 13.09
C VAL A 24 10.07 -6.82 13.36
N ALA A 25 9.98 -7.64 12.32
CA ALA A 25 9.87 -9.09 12.44
C ALA A 25 11.23 -9.73 12.08
N ILE A 26 11.95 -10.20 13.08
CA ILE A 26 13.22 -10.91 12.88
C ILE A 26 12.88 -12.38 12.57
N ASN A 27 12.94 -12.72 11.29
CA ASN A 27 12.49 -14.03 10.80
C ASN A 27 13.62 -15.05 10.74
N LYS A 28 13.23 -16.33 10.56
CA LYS A 28 14.12 -17.49 10.43
C LYS A 28 14.90 -17.85 11.72
N ILE A 29 14.31 -17.58 12.88
CA ILE A 29 14.94 -17.95 14.18
C ILE A 29 15.09 -19.46 14.39
N ASP A 30 14.52 -20.27 13.52
CA ASP A 30 14.61 -21.73 13.53
C ASP A 30 15.92 -22.28 12.92
N LEU A 31 16.69 -21.44 12.24
CA LEU A 31 17.97 -21.83 11.68
C LEU A 31 19.07 -21.90 12.76
N PRO A 32 20.03 -22.79 12.61
CA PRO A 32 21.18 -22.84 13.51
C PRO A 32 22.07 -21.59 13.34
N ASN A 33 22.67 -21.15 14.43
CA ASN A 33 23.63 -20.02 14.47
C ASN A 33 23.06 -18.65 14.07
N VAL A 34 21.75 -18.42 14.22
CA VAL A 34 21.18 -17.10 14.06
C VAL A 34 21.40 -16.26 15.31
N ASP A 35 21.65 -14.96 15.09
CA ASP A 35 21.87 -13.99 16.16
C ASP A 35 20.89 -12.81 15.99
N PRO A 36 19.72 -12.86 16.66
CA PRO A 36 18.75 -11.77 16.62
C PRO A 36 19.29 -10.45 17.21
N ASP A 37 20.21 -10.52 18.17
CA ASP A 37 20.75 -9.33 18.83
C ASP A 37 21.72 -8.58 17.89
N LYS A 38 22.43 -9.29 17.03
CA LYS A 38 23.19 -8.66 15.95
C LYS A 38 22.29 -7.87 15.00
N VAL A 39 21.14 -8.43 14.64
CA VAL A 39 20.16 -7.69 13.79
C VAL A 39 19.69 -6.41 14.49
N ARG A 40 19.43 -6.45 15.79
CA ARG A 40 19.06 -5.26 16.57
C ARG A 40 20.19 -4.22 16.62
N GLN A 41 21.44 -4.63 16.74
CA GLN A 41 22.59 -3.73 16.67
C GLN A 41 22.73 -3.07 15.29
N ASP A 42 22.53 -3.85 14.22
CA ASP A 42 22.57 -3.31 12.86
C ASP A 42 21.41 -2.31 12.61
N LEU A 43 20.24 -2.54 13.19
CA LEU A 43 19.10 -1.60 13.15
C LEU A 43 19.43 -0.26 13.81
N LEU A 44 20.27 -0.23 14.86
CA LEU A 44 20.73 1.02 15.48
C LEU A 44 21.48 1.90 14.48
N THR A 45 22.22 1.32 13.54
CA THR A 45 22.93 2.08 12.50
C THR A 45 21.97 2.82 11.58
N GLN A 46 20.72 2.35 11.51
CA GLN A 46 19.62 2.97 10.76
C GLN A 46 18.71 3.82 11.68
N GLU A 47 19.16 4.13 12.91
CA GLU A 47 18.37 4.89 13.90
C GLU A 47 17.02 4.23 14.22
N ILE A 48 16.95 2.90 14.14
CA ILE A 48 15.81 2.11 14.59
C ILE A 48 16.18 1.49 15.93
N ILE A 49 15.60 2.05 17.00
CA ILE A 49 15.83 1.59 18.36
C ILE A 49 14.65 0.72 18.77
N VAL A 50 14.90 -0.57 18.92
CA VAL A 50 13.86 -1.54 19.29
C VAL A 50 13.61 -1.54 20.80
N GLU A 51 12.44 -2.05 21.22
CA GLU A 51 12.01 -2.08 22.62
C GLU A 51 13.04 -2.76 23.54
N LYS A 52 13.66 -3.88 23.13
CA LYS A 52 14.73 -4.54 23.88
C LYS A 52 15.96 -3.65 24.15
N LEU A 53 16.16 -2.61 23.37
CA LEU A 53 17.22 -1.63 23.53
C LEU A 53 16.69 -0.30 24.08
N SER A 54 15.54 -0.33 24.75
CA SER A 54 14.87 0.84 25.35
C SER A 54 14.39 1.88 24.33
N GLY A 55 14.06 1.44 23.11
CA GLY A 55 13.44 2.26 22.07
C GLY A 55 11.93 2.08 21.97
N ASP A 56 11.34 2.71 20.97
CA ASP A 56 9.89 2.75 20.74
C ASP A 56 9.42 1.78 19.64
N VAL A 57 10.36 1.10 18.97
CA VAL A 57 10.04 0.20 17.85
C VAL A 57 9.81 -1.21 18.38
N LEU A 58 8.61 -1.76 18.14
CA LEU A 58 8.29 -3.14 18.50
C LEU A 58 9.10 -4.11 17.62
N ASP A 59 9.72 -5.12 18.25
CA ASP A 59 10.38 -6.20 17.53
C ASP A 59 9.91 -7.57 18.01
N VAL A 60 9.75 -8.51 17.06
CA VAL A 60 9.31 -9.88 17.35
C VAL A 60 10.19 -10.86 16.59
N GLU A 61 10.76 -11.80 17.33
CA GLU A 61 11.49 -12.94 16.78
C GLU A 61 10.50 -14.00 16.29
N VAL A 62 10.54 -14.35 15.00
CA VAL A 62 9.57 -15.26 14.39
C VAL A 62 10.23 -16.36 13.53
N SER A 63 9.53 -17.46 13.33
CA SER A 63 9.78 -18.36 12.22
C SER A 63 8.48 -18.55 11.43
N ALA A 64 8.45 -17.98 10.23
CA ALA A 64 7.32 -18.16 9.32
C ALA A 64 7.17 -19.64 8.91
N LEU A 65 8.29 -20.33 8.67
CA LEU A 65 8.31 -21.74 8.27
C LEU A 65 7.75 -22.66 9.36
N LYS A 66 8.21 -22.48 10.60
CA LYS A 66 7.78 -23.29 11.75
C LYS A 66 6.58 -22.70 12.50
N LYS A 67 6.06 -21.57 12.04
CA LYS A 67 4.93 -20.85 12.66
C LYS A 67 5.19 -20.48 14.13
N ILE A 68 6.45 -20.16 14.48
CA ILE A 68 6.85 -19.76 15.83
C ILE A 68 6.58 -18.27 16.02
N ASN A 69 5.97 -17.89 17.14
CA ASN A 69 5.69 -16.50 17.56
C ASN A 69 4.88 -15.65 16.55
N LEU A 70 4.16 -16.25 15.60
CA LEU A 70 3.31 -15.49 14.67
C LEU A 70 2.15 -14.79 15.39
N ASP A 71 1.67 -15.39 16.50
CA ASP A 71 0.62 -14.76 17.31
C ASP A 71 1.14 -13.52 18.03
N LYS A 72 2.38 -13.53 18.53
CA LYS A 72 3.03 -12.35 19.11
C LYS A 72 3.20 -11.24 18.09
N LEU A 73 3.52 -11.58 16.83
CA LEU A 73 3.58 -10.58 15.76
C LEU A 73 2.21 -9.94 15.49
N LYS A 74 1.13 -10.74 15.50
CA LYS A 74 -0.23 -10.21 15.38
C LYS A 74 -0.59 -9.31 16.57
N GLU A 75 -0.24 -9.72 17.79
CA GLU A 75 -0.45 -8.90 18.99
C GLU A 75 0.29 -7.56 18.91
N ALA A 76 1.54 -7.55 18.44
CA ALA A 76 2.31 -6.32 18.22
C ALA A 76 1.64 -5.40 17.19
N ILE A 77 1.09 -5.95 16.10
CA ILE A 77 0.35 -5.17 15.09
C ILE A 77 -0.92 -4.57 15.69
N ILE A 78 -1.67 -5.36 16.47
CA ILE A 78 -2.90 -4.88 17.13
C ILE A 78 -2.55 -3.78 18.13
N LEU A 79 -1.54 -3.98 18.98
CA LEU A 79 -1.10 -2.98 19.95
C LEU A 79 -0.70 -1.67 19.26
N GLN A 80 0.07 -1.74 18.18
CA GLN A 80 0.46 -0.55 17.41
C GLN A 80 -0.77 0.15 16.80
N SER A 81 -1.74 -0.61 16.30
CA SER A 81 -2.96 -0.02 15.72
C SER A 81 -3.84 0.66 16.78
N ASP A 82 -3.90 0.12 18.00
CA ASP A 82 -4.62 0.70 19.12
C ASP A 82 -3.98 2.01 19.59
N ILE A 83 -2.64 2.05 19.68
CA ILE A 83 -1.88 3.28 19.99
C ILE A 83 -2.17 4.37 18.96
N LEU A 84 -2.22 4.03 17.68
CA LEU A 84 -2.51 4.96 16.58
C LEU A 84 -3.96 5.44 16.56
N ASN A 85 -4.87 4.77 17.28
CA ASN A 85 -6.29 5.08 17.33
C ASN A 85 -6.91 5.33 15.94
N LEU A 86 -6.62 4.42 15.01
CA LEU A 86 -7.02 4.53 13.61
C LEU A 86 -8.54 4.51 13.48
N LYS A 87 -9.08 5.54 12.82
CA LYS A 87 -10.53 5.70 12.61
C LYS A 87 -10.83 5.99 11.16
N ALA A 88 -11.91 5.43 10.65
CA ALA A 88 -12.42 5.73 9.33
C ALA A 88 -13.95 5.93 9.39
N ASN A 89 -14.46 6.85 8.56
CA ASN A 89 -15.89 7.07 8.42
C ASN A 89 -16.40 6.30 7.20
N PRO A 90 -17.25 5.27 7.38
CA PRO A 90 -17.84 4.53 6.26
C PRO A 90 -18.95 5.31 5.54
N ASN A 91 -19.58 6.29 6.21
CA ASN A 91 -20.72 7.03 5.67
C ASN A 91 -20.30 8.26 4.86
N ARG A 92 -19.36 8.06 3.93
CA ARG A 92 -18.90 9.09 3.00
C ARG A 92 -18.52 8.48 1.65
N VAL A 93 -18.22 9.31 0.68
CA VAL A 93 -17.69 8.91 -0.64
C VAL A 93 -16.43 8.07 -0.46
N ALA A 94 -16.34 6.95 -1.17
CA ALA A 94 -15.22 6.03 -1.04
C ALA A 94 -13.92 6.67 -1.58
N ARG A 95 -12.86 6.44 -0.81
CA ARG A 95 -11.49 6.78 -1.19
C ARG A 95 -10.56 5.64 -0.75
N GLY A 96 -9.57 5.36 -1.59
CA GLY A 96 -8.57 4.32 -1.33
C GLY A 96 -7.32 4.54 -2.16
N SER A 97 -6.47 3.53 -2.18
CA SER A 97 -5.24 3.51 -2.98
C SER A 97 -5.18 2.23 -3.79
N ILE A 98 -4.60 2.32 -4.98
CA ILE A 98 -4.31 1.16 -5.82
C ILE A 98 -3.09 0.43 -5.23
N ILE A 99 -3.25 -0.84 -4.93
CA ILE A 99 -2.15 -1.70 -4.47
C ILE A 99 -1.43 -2.31 -5.67
N GLU A 100 -2.20 -2.85 -6.60
CA GLU A 100 -1.70 -3.45 -7.83
C GLU A 100 -2.75 -3.36 -8.94
N SER A 101 -2.32 -3.47 -10.19
CA SER A 101 -3.21 -3.57 -11.34
C SER A 101 -2.70 -4.57 -12.36
N LYS A 102 -3.61 -5.24 -13.04
CA LYS A 102 -3.30 -6.25 -14.05
C LYS A 102 -4.33 -6.24 -15.17
N LEU A 103 -3.90 -6.64 -16.36
CA LEU A 103 -4.81 -6.87 -17.50
C LEU A 103 -5.14 -8.36 -17.57
N GLU A 104 -6.38 -8.72 -17.32
CA GLU A 104 -6.84 -10.11 -17.39
C GLU A 104 -7.60 -10.39 -18.68
N LYS A 105 -7.30 -11.53 -19.33
CA LYS A 105 -8.05 -11.98 -20.51
C LYS A 105 -9.52 -12.22 -20.14
N GLY A 106 -10.44 -11.57 -20.86
CA GLY A 106 -11.88 -11.70 -20.63
C GLY A 106 -12.47 -10.83 -19.53
N ARG A 107 -11.67 -10.30 -18.61
CA ARG A 107 -12.14 -9.40 -17.53
C ARG A 107 -11.71 -7.94 -17.73
N GLY A 108 -10.70 -7.71 -18.60
CA GLY A 108 -10.15 -6.38 -18.86
C GLY A 108 -9.19 -5.92 -17.79
N SER A 109 -9.14 -4.63 -17.58
CA SER A 109 -8.31 -4.01 -16.52
C SER A 109 -8.94 -4.27 -15.14
N VAL A 110 -8.15 -4.88 -14.26
CA VAL A 110 -8.52 -5.21 -12.88
C VAL A 110 -7.47 -4.58 -11.95
N ALA A 111 -7.91 -3.94 -10.89
CA ALA A 111 -7.00 -3.40 -9.89
C ALA A 111 -7.44 -3.78 -8.47
N THR A 112 -6.48 -4.10 -7.62
CA THR A 112 -6.70 -4.29 -6.19
C THR A 112 -6.65 -2.92 -5.52
N VAL A 113 -7.77 -2.54 -4.92
CA VAL A 113 -7.97 -1.27 -4.21
C VAL A 113 -8.05 -1.55 -2.71
N LEU A 114 -7.27 -0.85 -1.92
CA LEU A 114 -7.46 -0.79 -0.48
C LEU A 114 -8.37 0.39 -0.16
N VAL A 115 -9.60 0.12 0.25
CA VAL A 115 -10.54 1.16 0.67
C VAL A 115 -10.08 1.73 2.00
N GLN A 116 -9.82 3.03 2.08
CA GLN A 116 -9.33 3.71 3.29
C GLN A 116 -10.45 4.48 4.01
N LYS A 117 -11.38 5.06 3.26
CA LYS A 117 -12.48 5.86 3.79
C LYS A 117 -13.72 5.67 2.93
N GLY A 118 -14.90 5.82 3.53
CA GLY A 118 -16.16 5.64 2.82
C GLY A 118 -16.47 4.20 2.50
N THR A 119 -17.57 3.95 1.82
CA THR A 119 -18.00 2.62 1.38
C THR A 119 -18.02 2.60 -0.15
N LEU A 120 -17.24 1.72 -0.74
CA LEU A 120 -17.21 1.52 -2.20
C LEU A 120 -18.32 0.55 -2.60
N LYS A 121 -19.10 0.91 -3.62
CA LYS A 121 -20.24 0.10 -4.09
C LYS A 121 -20.13 -0.22 -5.57
N VAL A 122 -20.77 -1.32 -5.96
CA VAL A 122 -20.96 -1.62 -7.37
C VAL A 122 -21.76 -0.49 -8.03
N SER A 123 -21.40 -0.13 -9.25
CA SER A 123 -21.90 1.01 -10.03
C SER A 123 -21.38 2.37 -9.65
N ASP A 124 -20.56 2.53 -8.62
CA ASP A 124 -19.87 3.79 -8.34
C ASP A 124 -18.96 4.19 -9.51
N ILE A 125 -18.91 5.50 -9.77
CA ILE A 125 -18.02 6.10 -10.75
C ILE A 125 -16.79 6.58 -10.02
N PHE A 126 -15.61 6.28 -10.54
CA PHE A 126 -14.35 6.62 -9.86
C PHE A 126 -13.30 7.19 -10.80
N VAL A 127 -12.32 7.83 -10.20
CA VAL A 127 -11.07 8.28 -10.83
C VAL A 127 -9.90 7.68 -10.07
N SER A 128 -8.89 7.19 -10.79
CA SER A 128 -7.65 6.68 -10.23
C SER A 128 -6.48 7.13 -11.08
N GLY A 129 -5.56 7.91 -10.48
CA GLY A 129 -4.51 8.54 -11.27
C GLY A 129 -5.08 9.38 -12.41
N SER A 130 -4.65 9.09 -13.65
CA SER A 130 -5.19 9.67 -14.90
C SER A 130 -6.31 8.85 -15.54
N GLU A 131 -6.69 7.74 -14.91
CA GLU A 131 -7.70 6.83 -15.40
C GLU A 131 -9.03 7.06 -14.67
N TRP A 132 -10.11 6.62 -15.26
CA TRP A 132 -11.44 6.64 -14.65
C TRP A 132 -12.19 5.39 -15.03
N GLY A 133 -13.33 5.16 -14.41
CA GLY A 133 -14.15 4.02 -14.73
C GLY A 133 -15.42 3.97 -13.89
N LYS A 134 -16.17 2.88 -14.09
CA LYS A 134 -17.36 2.53 -13.32
C LYS A 134 -17.18 1.14 -12.75
N VAL A 135 -17.40 1.01 -11.46
CA VAL A 135 -17.31 -0.29 -10.76
C VAL A 135 -18.32 -1.27 -11.35
N LYS A 136 -17.84 -2.24 -12.12
CA LYS A 136 -18.66 -3.32 -12.71
C LYS A 136 -18.85 -4.46 -11.73
N ALA A 137 -17.81 -4.80 -10.98
CA ALA A 137 -17.84 -5.83 -9.94
C ALA A 137 -16.79 -5.54 -8.88
N LEU A 138 -17.06 -6.00 -7.66
CA LEU A 138 -16.13 -6.02 -6.53
C LEU A 138 -15.93 -7.47 -6.11
N ILE A 139 -14.69 -7.89 -5.93
CA ILE A 139 -14.34 -9.26 -5.56
C ILE A 139 -13.45 -9.19 -4.31
N ASP A 140 -13.84 -9.96 -3.30
CA ASP A 140 -13.08 -10.04 -2.06
C ASP A 140 -11.80 -10.91 -2.19
N ASP A 141 -11.03 -11.00 -1.13
CA ASP A 141 -9.81 -11.82 -1.03
C ASP A 141 -10.07 -13.34 -1.16
N ASN A 142 -11.33 -13.79 -1.01
CA ASN A 142 -11.75 -15.16 -1.20
C ASN A 142 -12.26 -15.43 -2.62
N GLY A 143 -12.21 -14.47 -3.52
CA GLY A 143 -12.69 -14.57 -4.88
C GLY A 143 -14.23 -14.49 -5.03
N LYS A 144 -14.95 -14.01 -4.00
CA LYS A 144 -16.40 -13.86 -4.03
C LYS A 144 -16.81 -12.46 -4.46
N ASN A 145 -17.85 -12.38 -5.28
CA ASN A 145 -18.46 -11.10 -5.60
C ASN A 145 -19.17 -10.51 -4.38
N ILE A 146 -18.84 -9.26 -4.08
CA ILE A 146 -19.47 -8.48 -3.01
C ILE A 146 -20.17 -7.25 -3.61
N LYS A 147 -21.15 -6.70 -2.90
CA LYS A 147 -21.88 -5.51 -3.35
C LYS A 147 -21.24 -4.21 -2.90
N GLU A 148 -20.59 -4.26 -1.76
CA GLU A 148 -19.92 -3.09 -1.13
C GLU A 148 -18.65 -3.51 -0.38
N ALA A 149 -17.69 -2.60 -0.29
CA ALA A 149 -16.46 -2.74 0.46
C ALA A 149 -16.32 -1.59 1.46
N LEU A 150 -16.15 -1.93 2.72
CA LEU A 150 -15.96 -1.00 3.84
C LEU A 150 -14.51 -0.52 3.94
N PRO A 151 -14.21 0.52 4.75
CA PRO A 151 -12.84 0.89 5.06
C PRO A 151 -12.00 -0.29 5.56
N SER A 152 -10.71 -0.29 5.22
CA SER A 152 -9.73 -1.35 5.51
C SER A 152 -9.94 -2.66 4.76
N THR A 153 -10.87 -2.70 3.78
CA THR A 153 -11.11 -3.89 2.97
C THR A 153 -10.30 -3.80 1.67
N PRO A 154 -9.37 -4.74 1.40
CA PRO A 154 -8.80 -4.91 0.07
C PRO A 154 -9.83 -5.55 -0.85
N VAL A 155 -9.98 -5.03 -2.05
CA VAL A 155 -10.97 -5.53 -3.01
C VAL A 155 -10.46 -5.41 -4.44
N GLU A 156 -10.64 -6.47 -5.24
CA GLU A 156 -10.44 -6.37 -6.69
C GLU A 156 -11.62 -5.63 -7.31
N VAL A 157 -11.31 -4.57 -8.03
CA VAL A 157 -12.27 -3.72 -8.74
C VAL A 157 -12.16 -3.95 -10.23
N LEU A 158 -13.27 -4.29 -10.86
CA LEU A 158 -13.41 -4.37 -12.31
C LEU A 158 -14.10 -3.12 -12.83
N GLY A 159 -13.67 -2.63 -13.98
CA GLY A 159 -14.35 -1.54 -14.67
C GLY A 159 -13.50 -0.32 -14.94
N PHE A 160 -12.19 -0.43 -14.87
CA PHE A 160 -11.26 0.58 -15.36
C PHE A 160 -11.25 0.61 -16.89
N ASP A 161 -11.08 1.81 -17.46
CA ASP A 161 -10.89 1.98 -18.90
C ASP A 161 -9.47 1.57 -19.32
N ALA A 162 -8.46 1.87 -18.47
CA ALA A 162 -7.07 1.43 -18.65
C ALA A 162 -6.46 1.06 -17.28
N ASN A 163 -5.25 0.48 -17.27
CA ASN A 163 -4.60 0.07 -16.02
C ASN A 163 -4.09 1.28 -15.24
N PRO A 164 -4.56 1.51 -14.00
CA PRO A 164 -3.98 2.49 -13.11
C PRO A 164 -2.59 2.06 -12.65
N LEU A 165 -1.81 2.99 -12.10
CA LEU A 165 -0.52 2.67 -11.49
C LEU A 165 -0.69 2.28 -10.01
N ALA A 166 0.15 1.37 -9.54
CA ALA A 166 0.25 1.10 -8.10
C ALA A 166 0.63 2.39 -7.35
N GLY A 167 -0.03 2.65 -6.23
CA GLY A 167 0.12 3.89 -5.47
C GLY A 167 -0.81 5.02 -5.90
N ASP A 168 -1.52 4.89 -7.02
CA ASP A 168 -2.50 5.91 -7.42
C ASP A 168 -3.64 6.05 -6.40
N ASP A 169 -4.09 7.29 -6.19
CA ASP A 169 -5.31 7.58 -5.44
C ASP A 169 -6.54 7.04 -6.20
N PHE A 170 -7.41 6.34 -5.49
CA PHE A 170 -8.74 5.92 -5.96
C PHE A 170 -9.82 6.76 -5.27
N ILE A 171 -10.64 7.47 -6.03
CA ILE A 171 -11.65 8.38 -5.49
C ILE A 171 -12.96 8.20 -6.26
N VAL A 172 -14.05 7.89 -5.54
CA VAL A 172 -15.40 7.89 -6.12
C VAL A 172 -15.89 9.32 -6.34
N VAL A 173 -16.56 9.54 -7.46
CA VAL A 173 -17.12 10.83 -7.86
C VAL A 173 -18.59 10.69 -8.25
N GLU A 174 -19.32 11.80 -8.27
CA GLU A 174 -20.78 11.76 -8.48
C GLU A 174 -21.20 11.42 -9.91
N THR A 175 -20.45 11.85 -10.91
CA THR A 175 -20.84 11.69 -12.32
C THR A 175 -19.67 11.34 -13.23
N GLU A 176 -19.95 10.67 -14.34
CA GLU A 176 -18.95 10.35 -15.37
C GLU A 176 -18.33 11.62 -15.98
N SER A 177 -19.10 12.68 -16.14
CA SER A 177 -18.61 13.95 -16.67
C SER A 177 -17.53 14.55 -15.78
N VAL A 178 -17.70 14.47 -14.45
CA VAL A 178 -16.71 14.91 -13.48
C VAL A 178 -15.47 14.00 -13.54
N ALA A 179 -15.68 12.68 -13.59
CA ALA A 179 -14.59 11.73 -13.71
C ALA A 179 -13.69 12.00 -14.92
N ARG A 180 -14.30 12.14 -16.10
CA ARG A 180 -13.58 12.45 -17.36
C ARG A 180 -12.77 13.73 -17.27
N LYS A 181 -13.37 14.81 -16.77
CA LYS A 181 -12.67 16.10 -16.63
C LYS A 181 -11.45 16.01 -15.72
N ILE A 182 -11.57 15.29 -14.59
CA ILE A 182 -10.47 15.10 -13.67
C ILE A 182 -9.36 14.25 -14.31
N ALA A 183 -9.72 13.14 -14.96
CA ALA A 183 -8.79 12.26 -15.65
C ALA A 183 -8.03 12.99 -16.76
N GLU A 184 -8.73 13.72 -17.63
CA GLU A 184 -8.12 14.53 -18.69
C GLU A 184 -7.17 15.61 -18.15
N TYR A 185 -7.55 16.29 -17.08
CA TYR A 185 -6.71 17.30 -16.44
C TYR A 185 -5.42 16.67 -15.89
N ARG A 186 -5.54 15.54 -15.17
CA ARG A 186 -4.39 14.83 -14.62
C ARG A 186 -3.48 14.28 -15.72
N PHE A 187 -4.06 13.72 -16.79
CA PHE A 187 -3.33 13.24 -17.95
C PHE A 187 -2.49 14.34 -18.62
N LYS A 188 -3.11 15.50 -18.88
CA LYS A 188 -2.41 16.68 -19.44
C LYS A 188 -1.26 17.14 -18.54
N LYS A 189 -1.48 17.16 -17.22
CA LYS A 189 -0.45 17.54 -16.25
C LYS A 189 0.74 16.56 -16.26
N LEU A 190 0.48 15.25 -16.33
CA LEU A 190 1.52 14.24 -16.45
C LEU A 190 2.32 14.36 -17.74
N GLN A 191 1.66 14.64 -18.87
CA GLN A 191 2.35 14.88 -20.15
C GLN A 191 3.28 16.11 -20.09
N ILE A 192 2.81 17.21 -19.49
CA ILE A 192 3.62 18.41 -19.33
C ILE A 192 4.86 18.13 -18.45
N GLN A 193 4.70 17.36 -17.36
CA GLN A 193 5.81 16.97 -16.50
C GLN A 193 6.83 16.09 -17.23
N LYS A 194 6.37 15.07 -17.96
CA LYS A 194 7.25 14.21 -18.78
C LYS A 194 8.03 15.01 -19.81
N ASN A 195 7.38 15.94 -20.51
CA ASN A 195 8.03 16.77 -21.49
C ASN A 195 9.08 17.74 -20.89
N LYS A 196 8.86 18.23 -19.66
CA LYS A 196 9.85 19.05 -18.95
C LYS A 196 11.09 18.26 -18.57
N VAL A 197 10.92 17.05 -18.05
CA VAL A 197 12.03 16.16 -17.68
C VAL A 197 12.86 15.78 -18.91
N VAL A 198 12.21 15.47 -20.05
CA VAL A 198 12.91 15.18 -21.29
C VAL A 198 13.73 16.38 -21.79
N LYS A 199 13.17 17.62 -21.69
CA LYS A 199 13.90 18.82 -22.09
C LYS A 199 15.12 19.09 -21.20
N SER A 200 14.98 18.98 -19.86
CA SER A 200 16.12 19.18 -18.95
C SER A 200 17.24 18.16 -19.17
N ASN A 201 16.90 16.89 -19.41
CA ASN A 201 17.90 15.86 -19.69
C ASN A 201 18.62 16.09 -21.05
N VAL A 202 17.95 16.67 -22.03
CA VAL A 202 18.57 17.03 -23.32
C VAL A 202 19.47 18.25 -23.18
N GLU A 203 19.10 19.23 -22.36
CA GLU A 203 19.91 20.42 -22.07
C GLU A 203 21.16 20.08 -21.23
N GLU A 204 21.12 19.05 -20.39
CA GLU A 204 22.29 18.56 -19.63
C GLU A 204 23.25 17.69 -20.47
N MET A 205 22.84 17.22 -21.65
CA MET A 205 23.66 16.42 -22.55
C MET A 205 24.42 17.23 -23.60
N PHE A 206 24.19 18.53 -23.66
CA PHE A 206 24.90 19.49 -24.56
C PHE A 206 25.60 20.58 -23.76
#